data_f02cf8f7a8c361a2048cd167103a77a8
#
_entry.id   f02cf8f7a8c361a2048cd167103a77a8
#
_cell.length_a   1.000
_cell.length_b   1.000
_cell.length_c   1.000
_cell.angle_alpha   90.00
_cell.angle_beta   90.00
_cell.angle_gamma   90.00
#
_symmetry.space_group_name_H-M   'P 1'
#
loop_
_entity.id
_entity.type
_entity.pdbx_description
1 polymer ?
#
loop_
_entity_poly.entity_id
_entity_poly.type
_entity_poly.pdbx_seq_one_letter_code
_entity_poly.pdbx_strand_id
1 'polypeptide(L)'
;KEAPTADLQAEEVPAADDGAAETDEAAVPAVETTATGEAVPGTMPRYNYNGSVVQYELVPKAVLQRARAYNGTLADRFGGGIPADAADEQGNPQELADAAYMRALSVDGGGAMARLSIPKISVNIAVYHTTLDDVLSKGVGHIYGTALPVGDPHTYTVLAAHSGGVQGMLFTRLSEMRQGDVFYLDVLGGEQGYRITDVRTITPERMERTLQQIRDAHQSGDATVTMVTCTPIGVNTDRLLVTGVRAPVPQSIPAASTQRDGTLIAVGVGVAVFALALAAAIVVRRRSWCGGERSAGMARVLAEHA
;
A
#
# COMPACT_ATOMS: atom_id res chain seq x y z
N LYS A 1 -76.28 -17.17 18.87
CA LYS A 1 -76.10 -16.57 17.59
C LYS A 1 -74.66 -16.85 17.18
N GLU A 2 -74.54 -17.92 16.43
CA GLU A 2 -73.29 -18.43 15.84
C GLU A 2 -72.89 -17.55 14.67
N ALA A 3 -71.61 -17.25 14.56
CA ALA A 3 -71.02 -16.66 13.38
C ALA A 3 -70.43 -17.78 12.51
N PRO A 4 -70.52 -17.71 11.20
CA PRO A 4 -70.06 -18.78 10.32
C PRO A 4 -68.56 -18.77 10.16
N THR A 5 -67.98 -19.96 10.29
CA THR A 5 -66.61 -20.31 9.90
C THR A 5 -66.48 -20.22 8.38
N ALA A 6 -65.57 -19.34 7.90
CA ALA A 6 -65.17 -19.29 6.50
C ALA A 6 -64.00 -20.26 6.29
N ASP A 7 -64.24 -21.20 5.39
CA ASP A 7 -63.31 -22.17 4.86
C ASP A 7 -62.33 -21.45 3.94
N LEU A 8 -61.06 -21.35 4.32
CA LEU A 8 -59.99 -20.85 3.46
C LEU A 8 -59.33 -22.02 2.76
N GLN A 9 -59.76 -22.25 1.52
CA GLN A 9 -59.04 -23.12 0.58
C GLN A 9 -57.69 -22.51 0.28
N ALA A 10 -56.61 -23.23 0.52
CA ALA A 10 -55.28 -22.93 0.11
C ALA A 10 -55.20 -23.04 -1.41
N GLU A 11 -54.99 -21.90 -2.08
CA GLU A 11 -54.69 -21.83 -3.49
C GLU A 11 -53.21 -22.15 -3.65
N GLU A 12 -52.90 -23.26 -4.35
CA GLU A 12 -51.56 -23.64 -4.73
C GLU A 12 -51.00 -22.58 -5.71
N VAL A 13 -49.97 -21.86 -5.27
CA VAL A 13 -49.17 -21.00 -6.11
C VAL A 13 -48.22 -21.89 -6.90
N PRO A 14 -48.18 -21.83 -8.25
CA PRO A 14 -47.28 -22.62 -9.04
C PRO A 14 -45.82 -22.15 -8.74
N ALA A 15 -44.94 -23.11 -8.53
CA ALA A 15 -43.51 -22.89 -8.34
C ALA A 15 -42.97 -22.07 -9.52
N ALA A 16 -42.37 -20.90 -9.20
CA ALA A 16 -41.60 -20.13 -10.16
C ALA A 16 -40.39 -20.97 -10.59
N ASP A 17 -40.30 -21.18 -11.88
CA ASP A 17 -39.15 -21.73 -12.57
C ASP A 17 -37.93 -20.86 -12.24
N ASP A 18 -37.01 -21.40 -11.43
CA ASP A 18 -35.71 -20.81 -11.14
C ASP A 18 -34.83 -20.91 -12.42
N GLY A 19 -35.21 -20.12 -13.39
CA GLY A 19 -34.32 -19.78 -14.50
C GLY A 19 -33.12 -19.06 -13.93
N ALA A 20 -32.09 -19.82 -13.52
CA ALA A 20 -30.76 -19.31 -13.27
C ALA A 20 -30.33 -18.52 -14.51
N ALA A 21 -30.43 -17.19 -14.42
CA ALA A 21 -29.71 -16.32 -15.32
C ALA A 21 -28.23 -16.60 -15.05
N GLU A 22 -27.64 -17.48 -15.86
CA GLU A 22 -26.20 -17.55 -16.04
C GLU A 22 -25.77 -16.14 -16.45
N THR A 23 -25.29 -15.36 -15.49
CA THR A 23 -24.48 -14.21 -15.78
C THR A 23 -23.23 -14.78 -16.43
N ASP A 24 -23.15 -14.60 -17.74
CA ASP A 24 -21.97 -14.85 -18.55
C ASP A 24 -20.86 -13.88 -18.04
N GLU A 25 -20.28 -14.24 -16.89
CA GLU A 25 -19.06 -13.67 -16.38
C GLU A 25 -17.94 -14.23 -17.25
N ALA A 26 -17.74 -13.55 -18.41
CA ALA A 26 -16.68 -13.91 -19.33
C ALA A 26 -15.37 -13.95 -18.54
N ALA A 27 -14.97 -15.15 -18.15
CA ALA A 27 -13.68 -15.41 -17.51
C ALA A 27 -12.60 -14.82 -18.41
N VAL A 28 -11.87 -13.83 -17.89
CA VAL A 28 -10.75 -13.22 -18.61
C VAL A 28 -9.71 -14.32 -18.78
N PRO A 29 -9.37 -14.73 -20.02
CA PRO A 29 -8.44 -15.82 -20.24
C PRO A 29 -7.07 -15.46 -19.65
N ALA A 30 -6.50 -16.36 -18.86
CA ALA A 30 -5.13 -16.23 -18.38
C ALA A 30 -4.18 -16.25 -19.59
N VAL A 31 -3.30 -15.27 -19.70
CA VAL A 31 -2.31 -15.18 -20.77
C VAL A 31 -1.00 -15.76 -20.28
N GLU A 32 -0.46 -16.70 -21.03
CA GLU A 32 0.88 -17.24 -20.80
C GLU A 32 1.92 -16.12 -20.96
N THR A 33 2.81 -15.99 -19.98
CA THR A 33 3.98 -15.10 -20.09
C THR A 33 4.92 -15.62 -21.15
N THR A 34 5.54 -14.70 -21.91
CA THR A 34 6.68 -15.08 -22.75
C THR A 34 7.81 -15.63 -21.89
N ALA A 35 8.67 -16.48 -22.42
CA ALA A 35 9.79 -17.10 -21.70
C ALA A 35 10.76 -16.10 -21.05
N THR A 36 10.68 -14.83 -21.42
CA THR A 36 11.46 -13.70 -20.87
C THR A 36 10.75 -12.93 -19.76
N GLY A 37 9.50 -13.26 -19.42
CA GLY A 37 8.74 -12.53 -18.38
C GLY A 37 8.27 -11.12 -18.79
N GLU A 38 8.39 -10.75 -20.06
CA GLU A 38 7.89 -9.49 -20.58
C GLU A 38 6.37 -9.51 -20.77
N ALA A 39 5.72 -8.40 -20.47
CA ALA A 39 4.27 -8.25 -20.64
C ALA A 39 3.89 -8.32 -22.12
N VAL A 40 2.88 -9.13 -22.44
CA VAL A 40 2.29 -9.15 -23.77
C VAL A 40 1.50 -7.86 -23.97
N PRO A 41 1.58 -7.18 -25.15
CA PRO A 41 0.82 -5.96 -25.40
C PRO A 41 -0.68 -6.15 -25.15
N GLY A 42 -1.26 -5.27 -24.33
CA GLY A 42 -2.67 -5.34 -23.93
C GLY A 42 -2.94 -6.15 -22.66
N THR A 43 -1.89 -6.63 -21.97
CA THR A 43 -2.02 -7.26 -20.66
C THR A 43 -1.71 -6.30 -19.54
N MET A 44 -2.24 -6.57 -18.34
CA MET A 44 -1.89 -5.84 -17.12
C MET A 44 -1.23 -6.79 -16.10
N PRO A 45 -0.30 -6.28 -15.30
CA PRO A 45 0.24 -7.04 -14.19
C PRO A 45 -0.76 -7.15 -13.03
N ARG A 46 -0.87 -8.32 -12.43
CA ARG A 46 -1.47 -8.52 -11.11
C ARG A 46 -0.41 -8.34 -10.04
N TYR A 47 -0.72 -7.57 -9.01
CA TYR A 47 0.21 -7.26 -7.94
C TYR A 47 -0.14 -8.02 -6.66
N ASN A 48 0.87 -8.48 -5.93
CA ASN A 48 0.71 -8.91 -4.55
C ASN A 48 0.83 -7.71 -3.59
N TYR A 49 0.65 -7.98 -2.28
CA TYR A 49 0.66 -6.94 -1.24
C TYR A 49 1.98 -6.13 -1.14
N ASN A 50 3.10 -6.64 -1.65
CA ASN A 50 4.38 -5.93 -1.67
C ASN A 50 4.67 -5.23 -3.01
N GLY A 51 3.68 -5.16 -3.90
CA GLY A 51 3.81 -4.53 -5.20
C GLY A 51 4.56 -5.34 -6.27
N SER A 52 4.92 -6.60 -6.00
CA SER A 52 5.53 -7.46 -7.00
C SER A 52 4.49 -8.01 -7.97
N VAL A 53 4.84 -8.06 -9.26
CA VAL A 53 3.99 -8.66 -10.29
C VAL A 53 4.00 -10.19 -10.12
N VAL A 54 2.83 -10.78 -9.99
CA VAL A 54 2.65 -12.23 -9.85
C VAL A 54 2.09 -12.89 -11.10
N GLN A 55 1.39 -12.13 -11.94
CA GLN A 55 0.77 -12.60 -13.17
C GLN A 55 0.44 -11.43 -14.11
N TYR A 56 0.33 -11.69 -15.42
CA TYR A 56 -0.19 -10.74 -16.40
C TYR A 56 -1.54 -11.24 -16.94
N GLU A 57 -2.49 -10.31 -17.07
CA GLU A 57 -3.83 -10.60 -17.59
C GLU A 57 -4.22 -9.62 -18.70
N LEU A 58 -5.03 -10.07 -19.67
CA LEU A 58 -5.61 -9.17 -20.68
C LEU A 58 -6.54 -8.18 -20.01
N VAL A 59 -6.33 -6.89 -20.29
CA VAL A 59 -7.17 -5.82 -19.76
C VAL A 59 -8.20 -5.42 -20.79
N PRO A 60 -9.48 -5.63 -20.52
CA PRO A 60 -10.52 -5.05 -21.34
C PRO A 60 -10.43 -3.52 -21.26
N LYS A 61 -10.40 -2.83 -22.41
CA LYS A 61 -10.46 -1.36 -22.47
C LYS A 61 -11.62 -0.78 -21.63
N ALA A 62 -12.68 -1.56 -21.47
CA ALA A 62 -13.82 -1.26 -20.64
C ALA A 62 -13.48 -0.98 -19.16
N VAL A 63 -12.42 -1.60 -18.60
CA VAL A 63 -12.01 -1.36 -17.19
C VAL A 63 -11.57 0.08 -17.00
N LEU A 64 -10.71 0.58 -17.89
CA LEU A 64 -10.26 1.97 -17.84
C LEU A 64 -11.40 2.96 -18.13
N GLN A 65 -12.29 2.62 -19.06
CA GLN A 65 -13.47 3.44 -19.37
C GLN A 65 -14.42 3.54 -18.17
N ARG A 66 -14.65 2.43 -17.43
CA ARG A 66 -15.46 2.47 -16.21
C ARG A 66 -14.84 3.38 -15.14
N ALA A 67 -13.52 3.31 -14.95
CA ALA A 67 -12.82 4.17 -14.00
C ALA A 67 -12.93 5.66 -14.38
N ARG A 68 -12.80 6.00 -15.66
CA ARG A 68 -13.01 7.35 -16.17
C ARG A 68 -14.45 7.83 -16.00
N ALA A 69 -15.42 6.95 -16.30
CA ALA A 69 -16.82 7.27 -16.09
C ALA A 69 -17.12 7.54 -14.60
N TYR A 70 -16.56 6.71 -13.70
CA TYR A 70 -16.66 6.95 -12.25
C TYR A 70 -16.07 8.31 -11.86
N ASN A 71 -14.87 8.63 -12.30
CA ASN A 71 -14.25 9.93 -12.03
C ASN A 71 -15.12 11.11 -12.50
N GLY A 72 -15.82 10.97 -13.63
CA GLY A 72 -16.75 11.97 -14.14
C GLY A 72 -17.96 12.21 -13.25
N THR A 73 -18.31 11.29 -12.34
CA THR A 73 -19.45 11.45 -11.42
C THR A 73 -19.09 12.11 -10.09
N LEU A 74 -17.81 12.28 -9.77
CA LEU A 74 -17.37 12.72 -8.45
C LEU A 74 -17.86 14.10 -8.06
N ALA A 75 -17.89 15.05 -9.00
CA ALA A 75 -18.35 16.41 -8.74
C ALA A 75 -19.84 16.43 -8.34
N ASP A 76 -20.67 15.67 -9.05
CA ASP A 76 -22.12 15.58 -8.77
C ASP A 76 -22.39 14.83 -7.45
N ARG A 77 -21.62 13.79 -7.16
CA ARG A 77 -21.82 12.93 -5.98
C ARG A 77 -21.37 13.57 -4.69
N PHE A 78 -20.25 14.28 -4.71
CA PHE A 78 -19.61 14.82 -3.50
C PHE A 78 -19.61 16.34 -3.45
N GLY A 79 -20.29 17.01 -4.40
CA GLY A 79 -20.39 18.48 -4.43
C GLY A 79 -19.04 19.18 -4.44
N GLY A 80 -17.99 18.47 -4.90
CA GLY A 80 -16.62 18.94 -4.81
C GLY A 80 -15.98 18.77 -3.42
N GLY A 81 -16.60 18.11 -2.45
CA GLY A 81 -16.00 17.70 -1.16
C GLY A 81 -15.18 16.41 -1.30
N ILE A 82 -14.30 16.17 -0.36
CA ILE A 82 -13.70 14.85 -0.14
C ILE A 82 -14.38 14.35 1.13
N PRO A 83 -15.21 13.29 1.07
CA PRO A 83 -15.85 12.78 2.26
C PRO A 83 -14.78 12.16 3.16
N ALA A 84 -14.37 12.88 4.19
CA ALA A 84 -13.57 12.28 5.24
C ALA A 84 -14.52 11.48 6.13
N ASP A 85 -14.17 10.22 6.39
CA ASP A 85 -14.94 9.32 7.26
C ASP A 85 -16.42 9.15 6.85
N ALA A 86 -16.67 8.99 5.55
CA ALA A 86 -18.02 8.78 5.05
C ALA A 86 -18.59 7.44 5.57
N ALA A 87 -19.45 7.53 6.57
CA ALA A 87 -20.26 6.41 7.04
C ALA A 87 -21.73 6.61 6.70
N ASP A 88 -22.47 5.52 6.51
CA ASP A 88 -23.93 5.59 6.41
C ASP A 88 -24.57 5.87 7.81
N GLU A 89 -25.91 5.99 7.85
CA GLU A 89 -26.64 6.23 9.11
C GLU A 89 -26.43 5.12 10.17
N GLN A 90 -25.95 3.95 9.77
CA GLN A 90 -25.64 2.82 10.61
C GLN A 90 -24.15 2.74 10.98
N GLY A 91 -23.31 3.66 10.51
CA GLY A 91 -21.87 3.71 10.78
C GLY A 91 -21.04 2.78 9.90
N ASN A 92 -21.62 2.24 8.81
CA ASN A 92 -20.84 1.43 7.86
C ASN A 92 -20.13 2.34 6.87
N PRO A 93 -18.90 1.97 6.44
CA PRO A 93 -18.17 2.73 5.44
C PRO A 93 -18.93 2.81 4.10
N GLN A 94 -19.26 4.02 3.65
CA GLN A 94 -20.00 4.25 2.39
C GLN A 94 -19.29 3.71 1.16
N GLU A 95 -17.95 3.69 1.18
CA GLU A 95 -17.13 3.16 0.10
C GLU A 95 -17.39 1.69 -0.19
N LEU A 96 -17.73 0.88 0.81
CA LEU A 96 -18.04 -0.54 0.63
C LEU A 96 -19.40 -0.75 -0.04
N ALA A 97 -20.34 0.17 0.18
CA ALA A 97 -21.65 0.15 -0.46
C ALA A 97 -21.61 0.66 -1.91
N ASP A 98 -20.55 1.39 -2.30
CA ASP A 98 -20.39 1.91 -3.66
C ASP A 98 -19.81 0.85 -4.60
N ALA A 99 -20.69 0.03 -5.15
CA ALA A 99 -20.30 -1.02 -6.09
C ALA A 99 -19.65 -0.47 -7.38
N ALA A 100 -19.90 0.77 -7.78
CA ALA A 100 -19.27 1.40 -8.94
C ALA A 100 -17.79 1.71 -8.63
N TYR A 101 -17.53 2.22 -7.42
CA TYR A 101 -16.18 2.43 -6.91
C TYR A 101 -15.41 1.12 -6.79
N MET A 102 -15.95 0.15 -6.07
CA MET A 102 -15.27 -1.12 -5.78
C MET A 102 -14.96 -1.97 -7.02
N ARG A 103 -15.75 -1.81 -8.09
CA ARG A 103 -15.51 -2.50 -9.39
C ARG A 103 -14.61 -1.73 -10.34
N ALA A 104 -14.41 -0.44 -10.11
CA ALA A 104 -13.56 0.37 -10.97
C ALA A 104 -12.09 -0.02 -10.76
N LEU A 105 -11.33 -0.21 -11.84
CA LEU A 105 -9.93 -0.71 -11.82
C LEU A 105 -9.74 -2.08 -11.13
N SER A 106 -10.81 -2.75 -10.70
CA SER A 106 -10.74 -4.13 -10.23
C SER A 106 -10.86 -5.07 -11.42
N VAL A 107 -9.88 -5.95 -11.62
CA VAL A 107 -9.86 -6.88 -12.77
C VAL A 107 -10.14 -8.30 -12.33
N ASP A 108 -9.79 -8.66 -11.12
CA ASP A 108 -9.71 -10.03 -10.64
C ASP A 108 -10.35 -10.28 -9.28
N GLY A 109 -11.07 -9.28 -8.76
CA GLY A 109 -11.61 -9.36 -7.39
C GLY A 109 -10.56 -9.29 -6.28
N GLY A 110 -9.26 -9.23 -6.59
CA GLY A 110 -8.17 -9.06 -5.60
C GLY A 110 -8.05 -7.65 -5.04
N GLY A 111 -8.78 -6.71 -5.61
CA GLY A 111 -8.93 -5.34 -5.12
C GLY A 111 -7.74 -4.40 -5.39
N ALA A 112 -6.64 -4.88 -5.94
CA ALA A 112 -5.51 -4.02 -6.32
C ALA A 112 -5.86 -3.26 -7.62
N MET A 113 -5.75 -1.91 -7.57
CA MET A 113 -6.04 -1.04 -8.71
C MET A 113 -4.80 -0.47 -9.39
N ALA A 114 -3.70 -0.44 -8.71
CA ALA A 114 -2.44 0.13 -9.20
C ALA A 114 -1.23 -0.40 -8.42
N ARG A 115 -0.03 -0.07 -8.90
CA ARG A 115 1.24 -0.22 -8.17
C ARG A 115 1.88 1.14 -7.99
N LEU A 116 2.24 1.48 -6.76
CA LEU A 116 3.01 2.67 -6.44
C LEU A 116 4.50 2.32 -6.32
N SER A 117 5.35 3.05 -7.03
CA SER A 117 6.80 2.94 -6.97
C SER A 117 7.44 4.28 -6.61
N ILE A 118 8.22 4.31 -5.52
CA ILE A 118 9.01 5.48 -5.09
C ILE A 118 10.48 5.03 -4.93
N PRO A 119 11.28 5.05 -6.00
CA PRO A 119 12.62 4.47 -6.01
C PRO A 119 13.54 5.04 -4.92
N LYS A 120 13.47 6.35 -4.67
CA LYS A 120 14.30 7.03 -3.67
C LYS A 120 14.20 6.43 -2.28
N ILE A 121 13.02 5.97 -1.88
CA ILE A 121 12.77 5.40 -0.54
C ILE A 121 12.46 3.90 -0.59
N SER A 122 12.71 3.26 -1.74
CA SER A 122 12.54 1.82 -1.97
C SER A 122 11.11 1.32 -1.74
N VAL A 123 10.10 2.16 -2.00
CA VAL A 123 8.69 1.75 -1.97
C VAL A 123 8.32 1.14 -3.31
N ASN A 124 7.73 -0.05 -3.28
CA ASN A 124 7.13 -0.71 -4.44
C ASN A 124 5.98 -1.58 -3.91
N ILE A 125 4.75 -1.07 -3.99
CA ILE A 125 3.61 -1.63 -3.26
C ILE A 125 2.32 -1.48 -4.05
N ALA A 126 1.36 -2.40 -3.83
CA ALA A 126 0.05 -2.35 -4.42
C ALA A 126 -0.83 -1.26 -3.78
N VAL A 127 -1.66 -0.64 -4.62
CA VAL A 127 -2.70 0.32 -4.22
C VAL A 127 -4.05 -0.37 -4.32
N TYR A 128 -4.85 -0.26 -3.27
CA TYR A 128 -6.15 -0.90 -3.13
C TYR A 128 -7.27 0.14 -2.98
N HIS A 129 -8.52 -0.30 -3.18
CA HIS A 129 -9.68 0.48 -2.80
C HIS A 129 -9.75 0.64 -1.28
N THR A 130 -10.33 1.74 -0.82
CA THR A 130 -10.56 2.09 0.59
C THR A 130 -9.30 2.36 1.40
N THR A 131 -9.50 2.86 2.61
CA THR A 131 -8.45 3.09 3.62
C THR A 131 -8.76 2.37 4.93
N LEU A 132 -9.52 1.27 4.85
CA LEU A 132 -9.84 0.44 5.99
C LEU A 132 -8.60 -0.30 6.52
N ASP A 133 -8.62 -0.69 7.76
CA ASP A 133 -7.46 -1.29 8.45
C ASP A 133 -6.92 -2.55 7.75
N ASP A 134 -7.79 -3.38 7.17
CA ASP A 134 -7.39 -4.56 6.41
C ASP A 134 -6.65 -4.21 5.11
N VAL A 135 -6.93 -3.07 4.51
CA VAL A 135 -6.22 -2.52 3.36
C VAL A 135 -4.90 -1.91 3.79
N LEU A 136 -4.92 -1.00 4.77
CA LEU A 136 -3.72 -0.29 5.21
C LEU A 136 -2.69 -1.21 5.87
N SER A 137 -3.12 -2.38 6.37
CA SER A 137 -2.21 -3.40 6.91
C SER A 137 -1.37 -4.11 5.83
N LYS A 138 -1.83 -4.13 4.57
CA LYS A 138 -1.18 -4.86 3.47
C LYS A 138 -0.65 -3.96 2.34
N GLY A 139 -1.07 -2.68 2.28
CA GLY A 139 -0.69 -1.83 1.16
C GLY A 139 -1.05 -0.37 1.32
N VAL A 140 -1.19 0.29 0.19
CA VAL A 140 -1.64 1.67 0.07
C VAL A 140 -3.14 1.66 -0.21
N GLY A 141 -3.89 2.47 0.52
CA GLY A 141 -5.32 2.65 0.33
C GLY A 141 -5.61 3.92 -0.49
N HIS A 142 -6.62 3.85 -1.35
CA HIS A 142 -7.15 5.01 -2.07
C HIS A 142 -8.25 5.66 -1.23
N ILE A 143 -8.14 6.98 -0.99
CA ILE A 143 -9.16 7.72 -0.23
C ILE A 143 -10.41 7.89 -1.10
N TYR A 144 -11.52 7.35 -0.61
CA TYR A 144 -12.84 7.43 -1.24
C TYR A 144 -13.26 8.88 -1.50
N GLY A 145 -13.96 9.12 -2.59
CA GLY A 145 -14.38 10.48 -3.01
C GLY A 145 -13.29 11.27 -3.74
N THR A 146 -12.07 10.76 -3.82
CA THR A 146 -11.04 11.29 -4.72
C THR A 146 -11.02 10.56 -6.06
N ALA A 147 -10.36 11.10 -7.07
CA ALA A 147 -10.33 10.48 -8.39
C ALA A 147 -9.52 9.18 -8.35
N LEU A 148 -10.03 8.15 -9.00
CA LEU A 148 -9.26 6.94 -9.29
C LEU A 148 -8.00 7.30 -10.10
N PRO A 149 -6.87 6.62 -9.91
CA PRO A 149 -5.56 7.03 -10.43
C PRO A 149 -5.37 6.75 -11.93
N VAL A 150 -6.32 7.15 -12.77
CA VAL A 150 -6.23 6.96 -14.22
C VAL A 150 -5.26 7.90 -14.91
N GLY A 151 -4.82 8.97 -14.22
CA GLY A 151 -3.82 9.91 -14.71
C GLY A 151 -4.32 10.88 -15.77
N ASP A 152 -5.61 11.02 -15.94
CA ASP A 152 -6.20 12.02 -16.84
C ASP A 152 -6.03 13.43 -16.27
N PRO A 153 -5.93 14.47 -17.11
CA PRO A 153 -5.92 15.86 -16.66
C PRO A 153 -7.14 16.18 -15.77
N HIS A 154 -6.99 17.18 -14.90
CA HIS A 154 -8.03 17.63 -13.98
C HIS A 154 -8.47 16.58 -12.94
N THR A 155 -7.68 15.53 -12.72
CA THR A 155 -7.95 14.52 -11.69
C THR A 155 -7.08 14.74 -10.46
N TYR A 156 -7.66 14.50 -9.28
CA TYR A 156 -6.99 14.56 -8.00
C TYR A 156 -7.18 13.27 -7.23
N THR A 157 -6.12 12.51 -7.07
CA THR A 157 -6.07 11.22 -6.38
C THR A 157 -5.39 11.37 -5.02
N VAL A 158 -5.95 10.76 -3.98
CA VAL A 158 -5.30 10.72 -2.66
C VAL A 158 -5.08 9.29 -2.23
N LEU A 159 -3.85 9.00 -1.82
CA LEU A 159 -3.36 7.69 -1.41
C LEU A 159 -2.89 7.75 0.04
N ALA A 160 -3.30 6.81 0.88
CA ALA A 160 -2.90 6.74 2.27
C ALA A 160 -2.21 5.42 2.60
N ALA A 161 -1.22 5.44 3.48
CA ALA A 161 -0.61 4.25 4.04
C ALA A 161 -0.04 4.55 5.43
N HIS A 162 0.13 3.51 6.24
CA HIS A 162 0.75 3.63 7.55
C HIS A 162 2.20 4.10 7.49
N SER A 163 2.64 4.80 8.55
CA SER A 163 4.04 5.04 8.87
C SER A 163 4.42 4.28 10.14
N GLY A 164 5.57 3.61 10.11
CA GLY A 164 5.97 2.74 11.21
C GLY A 164 5.20 1.42 11.20
N GLY A 165 5.77 0.37 11.70
CA GLY A 165 5.12 -0.94 11.79
C GLY A 165 6.05 -2.08 11.40
N VAL A 166 5.73 -3.28 11.92
CA VAL A 166 6.56 -4.48 11.78
C VAL A 166 6.47 -5.09 10.38
N GLN A 167 5.43 -4.77 9.61
CA GLN A 167 5.13 -5.45 8.35
C GLN A 167 5.61 -4.75 7.08
N GLY A 168 6.43 -3.74 7.18
CA GLY A 168 6.95 -3.14 5.98
C GLY A 168 7.07 -1.63 6.06
N MET A 169 7.89 -1.14 5.18
CA MET A 169 8.28 0.27 5.19
C MET A 169 7.29 1.14 4.43
N LEU A 170 5.99 0.77 4.35
CA LEU A 170 4.93 1.47 3.61
C LEU A 170 5.32 2.95 3.33
N PHE A 171 4.75 3.89 4.07
CA PHE A 171 5.13 5.30 3.98
C PHE A 171 6.05 5.78 5.12
N THR A 172 6.70 4.86 5.83
CA THR A 172 7.61 5.17 6.95
C THR A 172 8.69 6.17 6.56
N ARG A 173 9.23 6.06 5.34
CA ARG A 173 10.28 6.94 4.82
C ARG A 173 9.76 8.08 3.93
N LEU A 174 8.44 8.30 3.88
CA LEU A 174 7.85 9.35 3.05
C LEU A 174 8.37 10.75 3.45
N SER A 175 8.76 10.95 4.70
CA SER A 175 9.37 12.20 5.20
C SER A 175 10.74 12.54 4.58
N GLU A 176 11.39 11.58 3.90
CA GLU A 176 12.64 11.82 3.17
C GLU A 176 12.42 12.45 1.79
N MET A 177 11.17 12.45 1.30
CA MET A 177 10.82 13.04 0.01
C MET A 177 10.92 14.56 0.05
N ARG A 178 11.29 15.13 -1.09
CA ARG A 178 11.47 16.58 -1.27
C ARG A 178 10.85 17.03 -2.58
N GLN A 179 10.56 18.30 -2.68
CA GLN A 179 10.15 18.92 -3.94
C GLN A 179 11.18 18.62 -5.05
N GLY A 180 10.68 18.22 -6.22
CA GLY A 180 11.49 17.81 -7.38
C GLY A 180 11.75 16.30 -7.47
N ASP A 181 11.60 15.53 -6.37
CA ASP A 181 11.67 14.07 -6.40
C ASP A 181 10.51 13.49 -7.26
N VAL A 182 10.65 12.25 -7.67
CA VAL A 182 9.67 11.59 -8.53
C VAL A 182 9.16 10.28 -7.93
N PHE A 183 7.93 9.96 -8.24
CA PHE A 183 7.31 8.65 -7.99
C PHE A 183 6.47 8.23 -9.19
N TYR A 184 6.08 6.98 -9.23
CA TYR A 184 5.38 6.39 -10.36
C TYR A 184 4.16 5.59 -9.89
N LEU A 185 3.09 5.67 -10.68
CA LEU A 185 1.93 4.79 -10.58
C LEU A 185 1.84 3.97 -11.86
N ASP A 186 1.79 2.67 -11.72
CA ASP A 186 1.45 1.76 -12.82
C ASP A 186 -0.02 1.36 -12.65
N VAL A 187 -0.81 1.73 -13.63
CA VAL A 187 -2.25 1.47 -13.66
C VAL A 187 -2.56 0.70 -14.92
N LEU A 188 -2.97 -0.56 -14.79
CA LEU A 188 -3.29 -1.42 -15.91
C LEU A 188 -2.14 -1.53 -16.94
N GLY A 189 -0.89 -1.57 -16.49
CA GLY A 189 0.30 -1.62 -17.34
C GLY A 189 0.68 -0.26 -17.95
N GLY A 190 -0.04 0.81 -17.62
CA GLY A 190 0.26 2.18 -18.03
C GLY A 190 1.04 2.93 -16.95
N GLU A 191 2.33 3.12 -17.16
CA GLU A 191 3.17 3.84 -16.21
C GLU A 191 2.92 5.35 -16.25
N GLN A 192 2.77 5.92 -15.08
CA GLN A 192 2.48 7.34 -14.87
C GLN A 192 3.53 7.93 -13.93
N GLY A 193 4.33 8.88 -14.41
CA GLY A 193 5.29 9.61 -13.58
C GLY A 193 4.66 10.84 -12.94
N TYR A 194 5.10 11.14 -11.72
CA TYR A 194 4.69 12.32 -10.96
C TYR A 194 5.93 12.96 -10.36
N ARG A 195 6.01 14.30 -10.41
CA ARG A 195 7.06 15.09 -9.76
C ARG A 195 6.49 15.77 -8.53
N ILE A 196 7.15 15.65 -7.41
CA ILE A 196 6.72 16.28 -6.15
C ILE A 196 6.85 17.80 -6.27
N THR A 197 5.74 18.47 -5.99
CA THR A 197 5.61 19.93 -6.00
C THR A 197 5.44 20.50 -4.61
N ASP A 198 4.96 19.71 -3.65
CA ASP A 198 4.70 20.16 -2.29
C ASP A 198 4.88 19.03 -1.26
N VAL A 199 5.45 19.41 -0.10
CA VAL A 199 5.60 18.54 1.08
C VAL A 199 5.24 19.35 2.30
N ARG A 200 4.21 18.95 3.03
CA ARG A 200 3.73 19.66 4.22
C ARG A 200 3.26 18.74 5.33
N THR A 201 3.37 19.20 6.56
CA THR A 201 2.80 18.54 7.75
C THR A 201 1.65 19.38 8.28
N ILE A 202 0.55 18.73 8.59
CA ILE A 202 -0.68 19.34 9.10
C ILE A 202 -1.24 18.53 10.27
N THR A 203 -2.11 19.14 11.08
CA THR A 203 -2.88 18.38 12.07
C THR A 203 -4.03 17.61 11.42
N PRO A 204 -4.52 16.50 12.01
CA PRO A 204 -5.60 15.70 11.46
C PRO A 204 -6.87 16.51 11.13
N GLU A 205 -7.23 17.47 12.00
CA GLU A 205 -8.45 18.30 11.84
C GLU A 205 -8.40 19.21 10.60
N ARG A 206 -7.21 19.44 10.06
CA ARG A 206 -7.01 20.23 8.85
C ARG A 206 -6.98 19.40 7.57
N MET A 207 -6.98 18.07 7.69
CA MET A 207 -6.73 17.17 6.56
C MET A 207 -7.73 17.41 5.43
N GLU A 208 -9.02 17.28 5.70
CA GLU A 208 -10.08 17.47 4.68
C GLU A 208 -9.94 18.81 3.97
N ARG A 209 -9.90 19.90 4.75
CA ARG A 209 -9.77 21.26 4.19
C ARG A 209 -8.50 21.42 3.36
N THR A 210 -7.38 20.84 3.79
CA THR A 210 -6.12 20.95 3.06
C THR A 210 -6.15 20.15 1.77
N LEU A 211 -6.69 18.93 1.78
CA LEU A 211 -6.87 18.12 0.57
C LEU A 211 -7.77 18.84 -0.43
N GLN A 212 -8.84 19.48 0.04
CA GLN A 212 -9.72 20.28 -0.79
C GLN A 212 -9.00 21.47 -1.41
N GLN A 213 -8.20 22.21 -0.63
CA GLN A 213 -7.39 23.32 -1.16
C GLN A 213 -6.38 22.87 -2.21
N ILE A 214 -5.74 21.71 -2.02
CA ILE A 214 -4.81 21.14 -3.01
C ILE A 214 -5.58 20.80 -4.29
N ARG A 215 -6.72 20.13 -4.18
CA ARG A 215 -7.57 19.81 -5.34
C ARG A 215 -7.96 21.08 -6.12
N ASP A 216 -8.47 22.09 -5.41
CA ASP A 216 -8.95 23.32 -6.04
C ASP A 216 -7.82 24.08 -6.75
N ALA A 217 -6.62 24.06 -6.18
CA ALA A 217 -5.43 24.65 -6.80
C ALA A 217 -4.97 23.94 -8.08
N HIS A 218 -5.36 22.67 -8.28
CA HIS A 218 -4.92 21.86 -9.43
C HIS A 218 -6.06 21.47 -10.38
N GLN A 219 -7.29 21.98 -10.18
CA GLN A 219 -8.46 21.65 -10.99
C GLN A 219 -8.30 21.92 -12.49
N SER A 220 -7.48 22.88 -12.88
CA SER A 220 -7.27 23.26 -14.29
C SER A 220 -5.98 22.72 -14.90
N GLY A 221 -5.27 21.88 -14.15
CA GLY A 221 -3.93 21.39 -14.53
C GLY A 221 -3.87 19.90 -14.85
N ASP A 222 -2.67 19.39 -14.81
CA ASP A 222 -2.39 17.98 -14.98
C ASP A 222 -2.85 17.14 -13.77
N ALA A 223 -2.95 15.83 -13.97
CA ALA A 223 -3.29 14.89 -12.90
C ALA A 223 -2.39 15.08 -11.68
N THR A 224 -3.00 15.15 -10.51
CA THR A 224 -2.32 15.37 -9.23
C THR A 224 -2.56 14.21 -8.29
N VAL A 225 -1.51 13.79 -7.59
CA VAL A 225 -1.58 12.73 -6.58
C VAL A 225 -0.99 13.24 -5.27
N THR A 226 -1.72 13.07 -4.17
CA THR A 226 -1.23 13.33 -2.81
C THR A 226 -1.11 12.01 -2.05
N MET A 227 0.07 11.76 -1.48
CA MET A 227 0.33 10.66 -0.55
C MET A 227 0.21 11.19 0.88
N VAL A 228 -0.50 10.46 1.75
CA VAL A 228 -0.78 10.83 3.13
C VAL A 228 -0.31 9.74 4.08
N THR A 229 0.35 10.14 5.16
CA THR A 229 0.74 9.22 6.23
C THR A 229 0.76 9.94 7.60
N CYS A 230 0.77 9.16 8.67
CA CYS A 230 0.93 9.69 10.02
C CYS A 230 2.38 10.12 10.29
N THR A 231 2.57 11.15 11.12
CA THR A 231 3.89 11.64 11.55
C THR A 231 3.78 12.34 12.91
N PRO A 232 4.84 12.43 13.76
CA PRO A 232 6.07 11.63 13.70
C PRO A 232 5.80 10.13 13.89
N ILE A 233 6.71 9.27 13.41
CA ILE A 233 6.58 7.82 13.54
C ILE A 233 6.39 7.41 15.01
N GLY A 234 5.37 6.59 15.28
CA GLY A 234 5.05 6.10 16.61
C GLY A 234 4.33 7.10 17.54
N VAL A 235 4.30 8.40 17.19
CA VAL A 235 3.51 9.43 17.89
C VAL A 235 2.20 9.71 17.15
N ASN A 236 2.23 9.84 15.82
CA ASN A 236 1.09 9.93 14.91
C ASN A 236 0.16 11.13 15.14
N THR A 237 0.66 12.22 15.75
CA THR A 237 -0.12 13.44 16.07
C THR A 237 -0.50 14.23 14.83
N ASP A 238 0.28 14.13 13.79
CA ASP A 238 0.14 14.92 12.57
C ASP A 238 -0.02 14.03 11.34
N ARG A 239 -0.29 14.68 10.19
CA ARG A 239 -0.34 14.06 8.88
C ARG A 239 0.70 14.70 7.97
N LEU A 240 1.56 13.87 7.37
CA LEU A 240 2.48 14.28 6.33
C LEU A 240 1.79 14.10 4.97
N LEU A 241 1.73 15.17 4.19
CA LEU A 241 1.22 15.19 2.83
C LEU A 241 2.37 15.43 1.86
N VAL A 242 2.46 14.57 0.85
CA VAL A 242 3.43 14.70 -0.26
C VAL A 242 2.65 14.71 -1.56
N THR A 243 2.62 15.87 -2.23
CA THR A 243 1.84 16.10 -3.44
C THR A 243 2.76 16.15 -4.65
N GLY A 244 2.38 15.41 -5.69
CA GLY A 244 3.06 15.43 -6.99
C GLY A 244 2.08 15.64 -8.13
N VAL A 245 2.57 16.32 -9.18
CA VAL A 245 1.85 16.59 -10.41
C VAL A 245 2.42 15.72 -11.53
N ARG A 246 1.59 15.31 -12.47
CA ARG A 246 1.97 14.51 -13.63
C ARG A 246 3.22 15.05 -14.31
N ALA A 247 4.15 14.17 -14.59
CA ALA A 247 5.43 14.50 -15.24
C ALA A 247 5.78 13.41 -16.28
N PRO A 248 6.61 13.73 -17.28
CA PRO A 248 7.08 12.73 -18.24
C PRO A 248 7.75 11.54 -17.53
N VAL A 249 7.42 10.32 -17.96
CA VAL A 249 8.07 9.10 -17.50
C VAL A 249 9.40 8.96 -18.25
N PRO A 250 10.53 8.75 -17.56
CA PRO A 250 11.78 8.43 -18.23
C PRO A 250 11.68 7.06 -18.93
N GLN A 251 12.49 6.81 -19.96
CA GLN A 251 12.49 5.56 -20.71
C GLN A 251 12.78 4.31 -19.86
N SER A 252 13.43 4.50 -18.72
CA SER A 252 13.64 3.46 -17.72
C SER A 252 13.35 4.04 -16.33
N ILE A 253 12.41 3.42 -15.61
CA ILE A 253 12.22 3.74 -14.20
C ILE A 253 13.45 3.24 -13.44
N PRO A 254 14.12 4.10 -12.65
CA PRO A 254 15.24 3.65 -11.84
C PRO A 254 14.80 2.50 -10.95
N ALA A 255 15.57 1.41 -10.91
CA ALA A 255 15.33 0.34 -9.94
C ALA A 255 15.31 0.95 -8.53
N ALA A 256 14.38 0.46 -7.69
CA ALA A 256 14.31 0.88 -6.29
C ALA A 256 15.70 0.76 -5.67
N SER A 257 16.18 1.84 -5.07
CA SER A 257 17.49 1.83 -4.41
C SER A 257 17.45 0.78 -3.31
N THR A 258 18.26 -0.26 -3.41
CA THR A 258 18.44 -1.24 -2.32
C THR A 258 19.22 -0.52 -1.22
N GLN A 259 18.54 0.30 -0.45
CA GLN A 259 19.16 0.91 0.71
C GLN A 259 19.33 -0.19 1.75
N ARG A 260 20.61 -0.53 2.03
CA ARG A 260 20.93 -1.44 3.11
C ARG A 260 20.42 -0.80 4.40
N ASP A 261 19.53 -1.48 5.10
CA ASP A 261 19.04 -1.02 6.39
C ASP A 261 20.23 -0.82 7.32
N GLY A 262 20.55 0.45 7.61
CA GLY A 262 21.63 0.79 8.53
C GLY A 262 21.46 0.11 9.90
N THR A 263 20.22 -0.17 10.29
CA THR A 263 19.87 -0.93 11.49
C THR A 263 20.39 -2.36 11.45
N LEU A 264 20.23 -3.07 10.32
CA LEU A 264 20.72 -4.43 10.15
C LEU A 264 22.26 -4.45 10.15
N ILE A 265 22.89 -3.45 9.54
CA ILE A 265 24.35 -3.29 9.58
C ILE A 265 24.82 -3.01 11.01
N ALA A 266 24.16 -2.10 11.73
CA ALA A 266 24.49 -1.76 13.11
C ALA A 266 24.33 -2.97 14.04
N VAL A 267 23.26 -3.75 13.90
CA VAL A 267 23.05 -4.99 14.66
C VAL A 267 24.12 -6.01 14.32
N GLY A 268 24.43 -6.21 13.04
CA GLY A 268 25.49 -7.13 12.60
C GLY A 268 26.87 -6.76 13.16
N VAL A 269 27.23 -5.49 13.14
CA VAL A 269 28.47 -4.98 13.73
C VAL A 269 28.46 -5.16 15.25
N GLY A 270 27.36 -4.86 15.92
CA GLY A 270 27.20 -5.05 17.37
C GLY A 270 27.40 -6.50 17.80
N VAL A 271 26.79 -7.43 17.10
CA VAL A 271 26.95 -8.88 17.35
C VAL A 271 28.41 -9.31 17.12
N ALA A 272 29.06 -8.84 16.05
CA ALA A 272 30.47 -9.17 15.78
C ALA A 272 31.40 -8.64 16.86
N VAL A 273 31.23 -7.40 17.32
CA VAL A 273 32.02 -6.80 18.42
C VAL A 273 31.81 -7.58 19.72
N PHE A 274 30.57 -7.95 20.04
CA PHE A 274 30.26 -8.73 21.22
C PHE A 274 30.91 -10.11 21.18
N ALA A 275 30.86 -10.80 20.04
CA ALA A 275 31.48 -12.09 19.86
C ALA A 275 33.03 -12.03 20.02
N LEU A 276 33.68 -10.99 19.48
CA LEU A 276 35.12 -10.76 19.64
C LEU A 276 35.48 -10.47 21.10
N ALA A 277 34.71 -9.66 21.80
CA ALA A 277 34.91 -9.37 23.21
C ALA A 277 34.78 -10.64 24.08
N LEU A 278 33.78 -11.48 23.79
CA LEU A 278 33.59 -12.77 24.46
C LEU A 278 34.77 -13.73 24.23
N ALA A 279 35.21 -13.83 22.96
CA ALA A 279 36.38 -14.66 22.61
C ALA A 279 37.66 -14.18 23.34
N ALA A 280 37.88 -12.85 23.38
CA ALA A 280 39.00 -12.27 24.11
C ALA A 280 38.94 -12.58 25.62
N ALA A 281 37.76 -12.46 26.23
CA ALA A 281 37.54 -12.79 27.64
C ALA A 281 37.84 -14.28 27.94
N ILE A 282 37.42 -15.19 27.05
CA ILE A 282 37.69 -16.62 27.16
C ILE A 282 39.21 -16.90 27.09
N VAL A 283 39.89 -16.25 26.15
CA VAL A 283 41.38 -16.41 26.00
C VAL A 283 42.10 -15.90 27.24
N VAL A 284 41.73 -14.73 27.77
CA VAL A 284 42.33 -14.17 29.00
C VAL A 284 42.07 -15.11 30.18
N ARG A 285 40.85 -15.61 30.36
CA ARG A 285 40.49 -16.55 31.41
C ARG A 285 41.27 -17.85 31.32
N ARG A 286 41.46 -18.42 30.11
CA ARG A 286 42.29 -19.62 29.90
C ARG A 286 43.75 -19.37 30.23
N ARG A 287 44.32 -18.21 29.87
CA ARG A 287 45.70 -17.83 30.20
C ARG A 287 45.93 -17.68 31.69
N SER A 288 44.96 -17.09 32.42
CA SER A 288 45.08 -16.99 33.90
C SER A 288 45.03 -18.35 34.61
N TRP A 289 44.25 -19.29 34.09
CA TRP A 289 44.21 -20.66 34.61
C TRP A 289 45.55 -21.40 34.38
N CYS A 290 46.13 -21.36 33.19
CA CYS A 290 47.41 -21.99 32.88
C CYS A 290 48.60 -21.33 33.60
N GLY A 291 48.49 -20.05 33.97
CA GLY A 291 49.51 -19.35 34.77
C GLY A 291 49.53 -19.78 36.25
N GLY A 292 48.35 -20.07 36.81
CA GLY A 292 48.19 -20.52 38.20
C GLY A 292 48.81 -21.90 38.46
N GLU A 293 48.72 -22.82 37.54
CA GLU A 293 49.31 -24.14 37.69
C GLU A 293 50.85 -24.15 37.65
N ARG A 294 51.47 -23.26 36.86
CA ARG A 294 52.94 -23.12 36.83
C ARG A 294 53.48 -22.56 38.14
N SER A 295 52.80 -21.64 38.77
CA SER A 295 53.24 -21.07 40.06
C SER A 295 53.08 -22.08 41.21
N ALA A 296 52.02 -22.89 41.20
CA ALA A 296 51.84 -23.93 42.23
C ALA A 296 52.85 -25.09 42.10
N GLY A 297 53.24 -25.44 40.86
CA GLY A 297 54.25 -26.44 40.61
C GLY A 297 55.66 -26.04 41.11
N MET A 298 56.07 -24.79 40.91
CA MET A 298 57.34 -24.26 41.33
C MET A 298 57.45 -24.14 42.88
N ALA A 299 56.35 -23.81 43.55
CA ALA A 299 56.30 -23.78 45.02
C ALA A 299 56.43 -25.17 45.65
N ARG A 300 55.92 -26.23 45.01
CA ARG A 300 56.10 -27.61 45.49
C ARG A 300 57.51 -28.08 45.37
N VAL A 301 58.22 -27.83 44.26
CA VAL A 301 59.57 -28.22 44.03
C VAL A 301 60.55 -27.56 45.04
N LEU A 302 60.32 -26.34 45.44
CA LEU A 302 61.12 -25.59 46.45
C LEU A 302 60.88 -26.08 47.90
N ALA A 303 59.74 -26.70 48.19
CA ALA A 303 59.40 -27.23 49.50
C ALA A 303 59.95 -28.66 49.71
N GLU A 304 60.31 -29.35 48.66
CA GLU A 304 60.86 -30.75 48.72
C GLU A 304 62.35 -30.74 48.88
N HIS A 305 63.05 -29.60 48.78
CA HIS A 305 64.51 -29.47 48.88
C HIS A 305 64.97 -28.58 50.04
N ALA A 306 64.06 -28.25 50.97
CA ALA A 306 64.36 -27.60 52.25
C ALA A 306 64.18 -28.58 53.43
#